data_540d80c9a2b868719ff8f6f1617000a2
#
_entry.id   540d80c9a2b868719ff8f6f1617000a2
#
_cell.length_a   1.000
_cell.length_b   1.000
_cell.length_c   1.000
_cell.angle_alpha   90.00
_cell.angle_beta   90.00
_cell.angle_gamma   90.00
#
_symmetry.space_group_name_H-M   'P 1'
#
loop_
_entity.id
_entity.type
_entity.pdbx_description
1 polymer ?
#
loop_
_entity_poly.entity_id
_entity_poly.type
_entity_poly.pdbx_seq_one_letter_code
_entity_poly.pdbx_strand_id
1 'polypeptide(L)'
;MRDLRMRYGAVDVLHGVDLTARRGEVVALLGPNGAGKTTTIEILEGFRLPSAGTVRVLGTDPARGDERWRARLGVVLQSWRDHGKWRVRELLAHLGDFYAPYATDRIPRPWPVDELLETVGLSAHAGSRVARLSGGQRRRLDVAVGIVGRPELLFLDEPTVGFDPAARREFHELVHRLADLDETTIVLTTHDLAEAEKLADRILILAGGRIIAEGSPDQLARRVAGDAEVRWTRDGERYVHATGDATAFLRDLLREHGDRVRELEVRRASLEDAYLALVHEEETGIRTGRAERVWQQEANR
;
A
#
# COMPACT_ATOMS: atom_id res chain seq x y z
N MET A 1 -16.59 -1.62 -2.73
CA MET A 1 -17.06 -1.32 -4.09
C MET A 1 -17.20 -2.58 -4.90
N ARG A 2 -18.08 -2.55 -5.92
CA ARG A 2 -18.35 -3.70 -6.79
C ARG A 2 -18.47 -3.23 -8.23
N ASP A 3 -17.81 -3.94 -9.16
CA ASP A 3 -17.79 -3.68 -10.61
C ASP A 3 -17.51 -2.20 -10.94
N LEU A 4 -16.55 -1.59 -10.21
CA LEU A 4 -16.23 -0.17 -10.38
C LEU A 4 -15.61 0.06 -11.76
N ARG A 5 -16.24 0.95 -12.53
CA ARG A 5 -15.78 1.32 -13.88
C ARG A 5 -15.60 2.82 -13.99
N MET A 6 -14.56 3.23 -14.69
CA MET A 6 -14.30 4.64 -14.95
C MET A 6 -13.78 4.85 -16.35
N ARG A 7 -14.40 5.83 -17.03
CA ARG A 7 -14.05 6.24 -18.40
C ARG A 7 -13.81 7.73 -18.45
N TYR A 8 -12.73 8.14 -19.09
CA TYR A 8 -12.41 9.52 -19.41
C TYR A 8 -12.51 9.72 -20.92
N GLY A 9 -13.57 10.36 -21.38
CA GLY A 9 -13.83 10.48 -22.81
C GLY A 9 -13.94 9.12 -23.49
N ALA A 10 -12.99 8.79 -24.35
CA ALA A 10 -12.93 7.50 -25.06
C ALA A 10 -12.06 6.44 -24.33
N VAL A 11 -11.39 6.82 -23.24
CA VAL A 11 -10.43 5.92 -22.56
C VAL A 11 -11.06 5.30 -21.32
N ASP A 12 -11.18 3.99 -21.29
CA ASP A 12 -11.55 3.24 -20.09
C ASP A 12 -10.31 3.09 -19.19
N VAL A 13 -10.42 3.50 -17.93
CA VAL A 13 -9.33 3.45 -16.94
C VAL A 13 -9.56 2.35 -15.90
N LEU A 14 -10.82 2.13 -15.53
CA LEU A 14 -11.20 1.03 -14.62
C LEU A 14 -12.22 0.13 -15.30
N HIS A 15 -11.98 -1.17 -15.26
CA HIS A 15 -12.70 -2.18 -16.01
C HIS A 15 -13.46 -3.19 -15.13
N GLY A 16 -14.04 -2.73 -14.02
CA GLY A 16 -14.78 -3.59 -13.10
C GLY A 16 -13.92 -4.00 -11.91
N VAL A 17 -13.51 -3.00 -11.12
CA VAL A 17 -12.70 -3.20 -9.91
C VAL A 17 -13.61 -3.51 -8.72
N ASP A 18 -13.33 -4.65 -8.06
CA ASP A 18 -13.93 -5.03 -6.79
C ASP A 18 -12.92 -4.81 -5.65
N LEU A 19 -13.37 -4.18 -4.56
CA LEU A 19 -12.57 -4.01 -3.35
C LEU A 19 -13.48 -3.96 -2.14
N THR A 20 -13.08 -4.65 -1.10
CA THR A 20 -13.67 -4.55 0.25
C THR A 20 -12.55 -4.23 1.23
N ALA A 21 -12.80 -3.42 2.24
CA ALA A 21 -11.91 -3.22 3.38
C ALA A 21 -12.69 -3.51 4.66
N ARG A 22 -12.07 -4.21 5.60
CA ARG A 22 -12.61 -4.48 6.92
C ARG A 22 -12.16 -3.40 7.88
N ARG A 23 -12.90 -3.22 8.96
CA ARG A 23 -12.52 -2.27 10.00
C ARG A 23 -11.17 -2.64 10.62
N GLY A 24 -10.30 -1.65 10.78
CA GLY A 24 -8.94 -1.81 11.30
C GLY A 24 -7.96 -2.49 10.33
N GLU A 25 -8.38 -2.79 9.09
CA GLU A 25 -7.53 -3.43 8.08
C GLU A 25 -6.70 -2.38 7.33
N VAL A 26 -5.44 -2.69 7.08
CA VAL A 26 -4.58 -1.94 6.17
C VAL A 26 -4.60 -2.63 4.80
N VAL A 27 -5.21 -1.96 3.82
CA VAL A 27 -5.32 -2.46 2.44
C VAL A 27 -4.43 -1.65 1.52
N ALA A 28 -3.51 -2.30 0.82
CA ALA A 28 -2.69 -1.67 -0.20
C ALA A 28 -3.23 -1.93 -1.61
N LEU A 29 -3.42 -0.88 -2.38
CA LEU A 29 -3.66 -0.95 -3.82
C LEU A 29 -2.33 -0.74 -4.53
N LEU A 30 -1.69 -1.84 -4.91
CA LEU A 30 -0.39 -1.90 -5.57
C LEU A 30 -0.56 -1.94 -7.08
N GLY A 31 0.25 -1.21 -7.82
CA GLY A 31 0.23 -1.29 -9.30
C GLY A 31 1.12 -0.26 -9.97
N PRO A 32 1.40 -0.41 -11.27
CA PRO A 32 2.21 0.53 -12.03
C PRO A 32 1.53 1.91 -12.13
N ASN A 33 2.28 2.89 -12.59
CA ASN A 33 1.74 4.22 -12.88
C ASN A 33 0.72 4.12 -14.02
N GLY A 34 -0.41 4.83 -13.87
CA GLY A 34 -1.49 4.79 -14.84
C GLY A 34 -2.46 3.60 -14.68
N ALA A 35 -2.25 2.67 -13.76
CA ALA A 35 -3.15 1.54 -13.54
C ALA A 35 -4.55 1.92 -13.02
N GLY A 36 -4.75 3.16 -12.56
CA GLY A 36 -6.03 3.63 -12.03
C GLY A 36 -6.09 3.75 -10.51
N LYS A 37 -4.95 3.65 -9.78
CA LYS A 37 -4.89 3.73 -8.32
C LYS A 37 -5.50 5.03 -7.77
N THR A 38 -4.97 6.18 -8.18
CA THR A 38 -5.48 7.51 -7.76
C THR A 38 -6.95 7.70 -8.15
N THR A 39 -7.35 7.28 -9.36
CA THR A 39 -8.75 7.32 -9.79
C THR A 39 -9.66 6.51 -8.85
N THR A 40 -9.21 5.34 -8.43
CA THR A 40 -9.95 4.51 -7.48
C THR A 40 -10.11 5.21 -6.13
N ILE A 41 -9.03 5.78 -5.59
CA ILE A 41 -9.06 6.54 -4.32
C ILE A 41 -9.98 7.75 -4.43
N GLU A 42 -9.86 8.59 -5.47
CA GLU A 42 -10.72 9.76 -5.69
C GLU A 42 -12.21 9.42 -5.72
N ILE A 43 -12.57 8.25 -6.26
CA ILE A 43 -13.96 7.78 -6.26
C ILE A 43 -14.39 7.35 -4.85
N LEU A 44 -13.53 6.66 -4.09
CA LEU A 44 -13.81 6.25 -2.71
C LEU A 44 -13.94 7.46 -1.77
N GLU A 45 -13.18 8.52 -2.01
CA GLU A 45 -13.23 9.79 -1.27
C GLU A 45 -14.45 10.64 -1.63
N GLY A 46 -15.12 10.35 -2.75
CA GLY A 46 -16.25 11.12 -3.27
C GLY A 46 -15.85 12.36 -4.07
N PHE A 47 -14.58 12.51 -4.43
CA PHE A 47 -14.12 13.58 -5.31
C PHE A 47 -14.45 13.31 -6.78
N ARG A 48 -14.75 12.06 -7.11
CA ARG A 48 -15.05 11.65 -8.48
C ARG A 48 -16.24 10.70 -8.53
N LEU A 49 -17.08 10.89 -9.55
CA LEU A 49 -18.18 9.97 -9.83
C LEU A 49 -17.70 8.82 -10.72
N PRO A 50 -18.03 7.56 -10.41
CA PRO A 50 -17.74 6.45 -11.28
C PRO A 50 -18.61 6.49 -12.53
N SER A 51 -18.16 5.90 -13.63
CA SER A 51 -18.98 5.73 -14.84
C SER A 51 -20.00 4.60 -14.70
N ALA A 52 -19.68 3.56 -13.92
CA ALA A 52 -20.58 2.46 -13.57
C ALA A 52 -20.07 1.74 -12.32
N GLY A 53 -20.88 0.81 -11.81
CA GLY A 53 -20.61 0.05 -10.58
C GLY A 53 -21.26 0.67 -9.36
N THR A 54 -20.99 0.07 -8.19
CA THR A 54 -21.52 0.53 -6.90
C THR A 54 -20.41 0.73 -5.89
N VAL A 55 -20.44 1.86 -5.18
CA VAL A 55 -19.49 2.20 -4.14
C VAL A 55 -20.20 2.49 -2.84
N ARG A 56 -19.70 1.92 -1.74
CA ARG A 56 -20.13 2.26 -0.39
C ARG A 56 -18.90 2.39 0.51
N VAL A 57 -18.76 3.53 1.15
CA VAL A 57 -17.69 3.84 2.09
C VAL A 57 -18.32 4.21 3.41
N LEU A 58 -17.98 3.47 4.47
CA LEU A 58 -18.61 3.57 5.80
C LEU A 58 -20.15 3.53 5.71
N GLY A 59 -20.70 2.68 4.80
CA GLY A 59 -22.14 2.50 4.60
C GLY A 59 -22.82 3.53 3.68
N THR A 60 -22.11 4.59 3.26
CA THR A 60 -22.63 5.69 2.45
C THR A 60 -22.11 5.61 1.02
N ASP A 61 -22.92 6.02 0.05
CA ASP A 61 -22.47 6.31 -1.31
C ASP A 61 -21.65 7.60 -1.29
N PRO A 62 -20.33 7.57 -1.66
CA PRO A 62 -19.47 8.75 -1.61
C PRO A 62 -20.00 9.96 -2.38
N ALA A 63 -20.73 9.72 -3.47
CA ALA A 63 -21.36 10.78 -4.27
C ALA A 63 -22.45 11.56 -3.51
N ARG A 64 -22.97 10.97 -2.42
CA ARG A 64 -24.00 11.54 -1.56
C ARG A 64 -23.51 11.80 -0.14
N GLY A 65 -22.19 11.73 0.09
CA GLY A 65 -21.57 11.95 1.38
C GLY A 65 -21.84 13.37 1.89
N ASP A 66 -22.39 13.50 3.07
CA ASP A 66 -22.56 14.78 3.78
C ASP A 66 -21.30 15.13 4.59
N GLU A 67 -21.34 16.26 5.30
CA GLU A 67 -20.20 16.70 6.13
C GLU A 67 -19.93 15.73 7.29
N ARG A 68 -20.95 15.09 7.86
CA ARG A 68 -20.79 14.08 8.91
C ARG A 68 -20.07 12.85 8.40
N TRP A 69 -20.39 12.43 7.20
CA TRP A 69 -19.66 11.33 6.56
C TRP A 69 -18.22 11.74 6.25
N ARG A 70 -17.98 12.94 5.68
CA ARG A 70 -16.62 13.42 5.40
C ARG A 70 -15.76 13.56 6.65
N ALA A 71 -16.34 13.96 7.78
CA ALA A 71 -15.63 14.05 9.06
C ALA A 71 -15.13 12.69 9.59
N ARG A 72 -15.63 11.59 9.02
CA ARG A 72 -15.17 10.22 9.35
C ARG A 72 -14.02 9.74 8.45
N LEU A 73 -13.68 10.52 7.43
CA LEU A 73 -12.61 10.22 6.49
C LEU A 73 -11.39 11.08 6.80
N GLY A 74 -10.22 10.49 6.63
CA GLY A 74 -8.94 11.17 6.54
C GLY A 74 -8.37 11.00 5.14
N VAL A 75 -7.73 12.03 4.63
CA VAL A 75 -7.10 12.01 3.31
C VAL A 75 -5.72 12.63 3.40
N VAL A 76 -4.71 11.90 2.94
CA VAL A 76 -3.35 12.40 2.83
C VAL A 76 -2.94 12.37 1.36
N LEU A 77 -3.00 13.53 0.73
CA LEU A 77 -2.68 13.71 -0.68
C LEU A 77 -1.18 13.59 -0.94
N GLN A 78 -0.81 13.23 -2.17
CA GLN A 78 0.58 13.11 -2.62
C GLN A 78 1.38 14.42 -2.43
N SER A 79 0.76 15.57 -2.69
CA SER A 79 1.37 16.87 -2.46
C SER A 79 0.35 17.91 -2.01
N TRP A 80 0.68 18.59 -0.91
CA TRP A 80 -0.09 19.71 -0.43
C TRP A 80 0.86 20.84 -0.03
N ARG A 81 0.77 22.01 -0.68
CA ARG A 81 1.77 23.07 -0.53
C ARG A 81 1.22 24.37 0.06
N ASP A 82 0.00 24.34 0.61
CA ASP A 82 -0.61 25.52 1.21
C ASP A 82 -0.16 25.77 2.65
N HIS A 83 -0.56 26.92 3.19
CA HIS A 83 -0.39 27.31 4.58
C HIS A 83 1.05 27.52 5.07
N GLY A 84 2.01 27.80 4.20
CA GLY A 84 3.41 28.00 4.54
C GLY A 84 3.68 29.07 5.61
N LYS A 85 2.78 30.05 5.76
CA LYS A 85 2.89 31.15 6.74
C LYS A 85 2.42 30.75 8.14
N TRP A 86 1.61 29.72 8.29
CA TRP A 86 1.07 29.23 9.54
C TRP A 86 2.16 28.54 10.38
N ARG A 87 1.98 28.56 11.70
CA ARG A 87 2.73 27.66 12.58
C ARG A 87 2.06 26.30 12.60
N VAL A 88 2.85 25.23 12.78
CA VAL A 88 2.36 23.84 12.78
C VAL A 88 1.19 23.66 13.73
N ARG A 89 1.34 24.09 15.01
CA ARG A 89 0.29 24.03 16.02
C ARG A 89 -0.97 24.80 15.63
N GLU A 90 -0.80 26.02 15.15
CA GLU A 90 -1.93 26.88 14.76
C GLU A 90 -2.73 26.26 13.61
N LEU A 91 -2.04 25.68 12.62
CA LEU A 91 -2.67 25.01 11.53
C LEU A 91 -3.49 23.79 11.96
N LEU A 92 -2.90 22.92 12.81
CA LEU A 92 -3.59 21.73 13.29
C LEU A 92 -4.78 22.08 14.20
N ALA A 93 -4.66 23.09 15.06
CA ALA A 93 -5.77 23.57 15.87
C ALA A 93 -6.90 24.09 15.01
N HIS A 94 -6.58 24.96 14.03
CA HIS A 94 -7.58 25.53 13.13
C HIS A 94 -8.31 24.46 12.30
N LEU A 95 -7.57 23.49 11.75
CA LEU A 95 -8.17 22.39 11.00
C LEU A 95 -8.97 21.46 11.91
N GLY A 96 -8.50 21.25 13.15
CA GLY A 96 -9.20 20.45 14.15
C GLY A 96 -10.59 21.02 14.49
N ASP A 97 -10.72 22.34 14.57
CA ASP A 97 -11.99 23.01 14.90
C ASP A 97 -13.13 22.64 13.94
N PHE A 98 -12.83 22.30 12.68
CA PHE A 98 -13.85 21.82 11.72
C PHE A 98 -14.45 20.48 12.13
N TYR A 99 -13.74 19.67 12.91
CA TYR A 99 -14.19 18.33 13.30
C TYR A 99 -14.91 18.31 14.66
N ALA A 100 -14.78 19.36 15.48
CA ALA A 100 -15.40 19.43 16.80
C ALA A 100 -16.92 19.20 16.78
N PRO A 101 -17.72 19.73 15.82
CA PRO A 101 -19.16 19.48 15.75
C PRO A 101 -19.54 18.01 15.47
N TYR A 102 -18.60 17.19 15.02
CA TYR A 102 -18.79 15.79 14.64
C TYR A 102 -18.25 14.82 15.71
N ALA A 103 -17.88 15.32 16.88
CA ALA A 103 -17.49 14.48 18.01
C ALA A 103 -18.65 13.59 18.45
N THR A 104 -18.34 12.38 18.91
CA THR A 104 -19.28 11.44 19.51
C THR A 104 -18.68 10.90 20.82
N ASP A 105 -19.50 10.29 21.67
CA ASP A 105 -19.01 9.64 22.90
C ASP A 105 -17.96 8.57 22.63
N ARG A 106 -18.05 7.93 21.46
CA ARG A 106 -17.11 6.88 21.03
C ARG A 106 -15.83 7.45 20.41
N ILE A 107 -15.96 8.53 19.65
CA ILE A 107 -14.83 9.15 18.92
C ILE A 107 -14.83 10.64 19.27
N PRO A 108 -14.05 11.04 20.28
CA PRO A 108 -13.87 12.46 20.62
C PRO A 108 -13.05 13.15 19.53
N ARG A 109 -13.63 14.18 18.90
CA ARG A 109 -13.00 14.98 17.84
C ARG A 109 -12.86 16.44 18.27
N PRO A 110 -11.82 17.13 17.84
CA PRO A 110 -10.62 16.67 17.12
C PRO A 110 -9.66 15.90 18.03
N TRP A 111 -8.58 15.38 17.46
CA TRP A 111 -7.44 14.91 18.23
C TRP A 111 -6.78 16.09 18.97
N PRO A 112 -6.47 15.98 20.28
CA PRO A 112 -5.73 17.03 20.98
C PRO A 112 -4.41 17.32 20.29
N VAL A 113 -4.14 18.58 19.98
CA VAL A 113 -3.01 18.98 19.13
C VAL A 113 -1.66 18.53 19.69
N ASP A 114 -1.49 18.56 21.03
CA ASP A 114 -0.22 18.14 21.65
C ASP A 114 0.02 16.63 21.50
N GLU A 115 -1.02 15.83 21.74
CA GLU A 115 -0.95 14.38 21.54
C GLU A 115 -0.72 14.02 20.07
N LEU A 116 -1.39 14.74 19.16
CA LEU A 116 -1.21 14.55 17.73
C LEU A 116 0.21 14.86 17.28
N LEU A 117 0.78 15.98 17.76
CA LEU A 117 2.17 16.37 17.47
C LEU A 117 3.18 15.35 18.00
N GLU A 118 2.94 14.79 19.18
CA GLU A 118 3.76 13.71 19.72
C GLU A 118 3.66 12.46 18.86
N THR A 119 2.44 12.06 18.50
CA THR A 119 2.17 10.88 17.69
C THR A 119 2.90 10.91 16.34
N VAL A 120 2.92 12.08 15.68
CA VAL A 120 3.59 12.25 14.37
C VAL A 120 5.07 12.70 14.49
N GLY A 121 5.61 12.84 15.72
CA GLY A 121 7.00 13.22 15.94
C GLY A 121 7.31 14.68 15.57
N LEU A 122 6.35 15.60 15.75
CA LEU A 122 6.51 17.02 15.44
C LEU A 122 6.47 17.95 16.66
N SER A 123 6.52 17.44 17.90
CA SER A 123 6.43 18.24 19.13
C SER A 123 7.48 19.37 19.18
N ALA A 124 8.73 19.08 18.81
CA ALA A 124 9.82 20.07 18.75
C ALA A 124 9.60 21.17 17.69
N HIS A 125 8.70 20.93 16.73
CA HIS A 125 8.42 21.83 15.61
C HIS A 125 7.06 22.53 15.71
N ALA A 126 6.34 22.37 16.82
CA ALA A 126 5.01 22.94 17.04
C ALA A 126 4.92 24.46 16.76
N GLY A 127 5.93 25.21 17.17
CA GLY A 127 6.05 26.66 16.94
C GLY A 127 6.69 27.06 15.59
N SER A 128 7.19 26.10 14.81
CA SER A 128 7.85 26.37 13.54
C SER A 128 6.84 26.76 12.46
N ARG A 129 7.24 27.64 11.52
CA ARG A 129 6.43 27.89 10.32
C ARG A 129 6.48 26.68 9.40
N VAL A 130 5.33 26.35 8.82
CA VAL A 130 5.19 25.21 7.90
C VAL A 130 6.19 25.29 6.71
N ALA A 131 6.46 26.50 6.19
CA ALA A 131 7.45 26.70 5.13
C ALA A 131 8.91 26.40 5.54
N ARG A 132 9.20 26.24 6.84
CA ARG A 132 10.55 25.95 7.36
C ARG A 132 10.77 24.47 7.65
N LEU A 133 9.76 23.65 7.49
CA LEU A 133 9.85 22.20 7.71
C LEU A 133 10.67 21.54 6.58
N SER A 134 11.48 20.55 6.95
CA SER A 134 12.10 19.65 5.98
C SER A 134 11.02 18.84 5.23
N GLY A 135 11.37 18.20 4.12
CA GLY A 135 10.44 17.36 3.36
C GLY A 135 9.77 16.27 4.22
N GLY A 136 10.55 15.54 5.03
CA GLY A 136 10.03 14.52 5.93
C GLY A 136 9.14 15.11 7.04
N GLN A 137 9.52 16.25 7.66
CA GLN A 137 8.70 16.94 8.64
C GLN A 137 7.39 17.44 8.02
N ARG A 138 7.45 17.95 6.80
CA ARG A 138 6.27 18.37 6.07
C ARG A 138 5.33 17.20 5.83
N ARG A 139 5.83 16.04 5.42
CA ARG A 139 5.00 14.85 5.19
C ARG A 139 4.35 14.33 6.48
N ARG A 140 5.06 14.39 7.61
CA ARG A 140 4.46 14.10 8.93
C ARG A 140 3.33 15.07 9.26
N LEU A 141 3.47 16.36 8.92
CA LEU A 141 2.39 17.32 9.06
C LEU A 141 1.20 17.00 8.14
N ASP A 142 1.44 16.57 6.89
CA ASP A 142 0.37 16.17 5.97
C ASP A 142 -0.42 14.99 6.55
N VAL A 143 0.26 14.01 7.16
CA VAL A 143 -0.40 12.92 7.88
C VAL A 143 -1.18 13.45 9.09
N ALA A 144 -0.58 14.34 9.91
CA ALA A 144 -1.27 14.94 11.05
C ALA A 144 -2.56 15.65 10.62
N VAL A 145 -2.53 16.37 9.50
CA VAL A 145 -3.73 16.99 8.90
C VAL A 145 -4.77 15.94 8.52
N GLY A 146 -4.36 14.84 7.89
CA GLY A 146 -5.26 13.76 7.52
C GLY A 146 -5.93 13.05 8.69
N ILE A 147 -5.27 13.01 9.86
CA ILE A 147 -5.77 12.30 11.04
C ILE A 147 -6.30 13.20 12.16
N VAL A 148 -6.19 14.53 12.06
CA VAL A 148 -6.63 15.47 13.11
C VAL A 148 -8.10 15.27 13.49
N GLY A 149 -8.95 14.88 12.56
CA GLY A 149 -10.36 14.57 12.77
C GLY A 149 -10.63 13.20 13.40
N ARG A 150 -9.64 12.41 13.78
CA ARG A 150 -9.79 11.00 14.20
C ARG A 150 -10.66 10.21 13.22
N PRO A 151 -10.17 9.98 11.99
CA PRO A 151 -10.95 9.30 10.96
C PRO A 151 -11.15 7.82 11.29
N GLU A 152 -12.26 7.26 10.85
CA GLU A 152 -12.52 5.82 10.86
C GLU A 152 -11.93 5.12 9.64
N LEU A 153 -11.70 5.89 8.57
CA LEU A 153 -11.05 5.43 7.34
C LEU A 153 -10.08 6.49 6.85
N LEU A 154 -8.82 6.10 6.65
CA LEU A 154 -7.74 6.96 6.17
C LEU A 154 -7.31 6.52 4.77
N PHE A 155 -7.31 7.45 3.84
CA PHE A 155 -6.75 7.27 2.50
C PHE A 155 -5.35 7.87 2.42
N LEU A 156 -4.40 7.12 1.87
CA LEU A 156 -3.01 7.52 1.69
C LEU A 156 -2.62 7.30 0.22
N ASP A 157 -2.45 8.36 -0.54
CA ASP A 157 -2.02 8.26 -1.94
C ASP A 157 -0.50 8.41 -2.03
N GLU A 158 0.20 7.31 -2.35
CA GLU A 158 1.66 7.18 -2.47
C GLU A 158 2.42 7.86 -1.30
N PRO A 159 2.19 7.43 -0.05
CA PRO A 159 2.50 8.23 1.13
C PRO A 159 3.99 8.41 1.41
N THR A 160 4.88 7.54 0.92
CA THR A 160 6.32 7.57 1.22
C THR A 160 7.19 8.05 0.06
N VAL A 161 6.58 8.52 -1.02
CA VAL A 161 7.34 9.08 -2.16
C VAL A 161 8.23 10.23 -1.70
N GLY A 162 9.54 10.12 -1.97
CA GLY A 162 10.53 11.13 -1.59
C GLY A 162 11.02 11.05 -0.14
N PHE A 163 10.67 10.01 0.62
CA PHE A 163 11.22 9.77 1.95
C PHE A 163 12.62 9.17 1.89
N ASP A 164 13.46 9.62 2.80
CA ASP A 164 14.66 8.86 3.15
C ASP A 164 14.30 7.57 3.92
N PRO A 165 15.23 6.60 4.05
CA PRO A 165 14.95 5.33 4.70
C PRO A 165 14.54 5.44 6.18
N ALA A 166 14.98 6.49 6.90
CA ALA A 166 14.62 6.70 8.30
C ALA A 166 13.18 7.23 8.42
N ALA A 167 12.84 8.26 7.64
CA ALA A 167 11.49 8.83 7.57
C ALA A 167 10.46 7.78 7.16
N ARG A 168 10.82 6.90 6.19
CA ARG A 168 9.95 5.79 5.75
C ARG A 168 9.66 4.81 6.89
N ARG A 169 10.66 4.40 7.67
CA ARG A 169 10.45 3.52 8.82
C ARG A 169 9.52 4.12 9.87
N GLU A 170 9.78 5.38 10.25
CA GLU A 170 8.94 6.08 11.23
C GLU A 170 7.49 6.24 10.74
N PHE A 171 7.29 6.45 9.45
CA PHE A 171 5.96 6.48 8.83
C PHE A 171 5.27 5.11 8.90
N HIS A 172 6.00 4.01 8.62
CA HIS A 172 5.45 2.66 8.74
C HIS A 172 4.99 2.36 10.18
N GLU A 173 5.80 2.73 11.18
CA GLU A 173 5.43 2.60 12.59
C GLU A 173 4.19 3.43 12.96
N LEU A 174 4.05 4.61 12.37
CA LEU A 174 2.86 5.45 12.55
C LEU A 174 1.61 4.78 11.96
N VAL A 175 1.69 4.25 10.72
CA VAL A 175 0.57 3.56 10.07
C VAL A 175 0.10 2.36 10.91
N HIS A 176 1.02 1.52 11.38
CA HIS A 176 0.68 0.39 12.25
C HIS A 176 0.02 0.85 13.56
N ARG A 177 0.54 1.89 14.21
CA ARG A 177 -0.09 2.43 15.43
C ARG A 177 -1.52 2.91 15.19
N LEU A 178 -1.78 3.59 14.08
CA LEU A 178 -3.12 4.07 13.74
C LEU A 178 -4.10 2.92 13.46
N ALA A 179 -3.64 1.85 12.82
CA ALA A 179 -4.47 0.68 12.56
C ALA A 179 -4.74 -0.12 13.85
N ASP A 180 -3.70 -0.39 14.64
CA ASP A 180 -3.78 -1.29 15.81
C ASP A 180 -4.47 -0.64 17.01
N LEU A 181 -4.13 0.61 17.33
CA LEU A 181 -4.59 1.27 18.56
C LEU A 181 -5.90 2.04 18.37
N ASP A 182 -6.08 2.67 17.23
CA ASP A 182 -7.25 3.51 16.95
C ASP A 182 -8.31 2.78 16.10
N GLU A 183 -8.09 1.51 15.74
CA GLU A 183 -8.94 0.73 14.85
C GLU A 183 -9.23 1.47 13.52
N THR A 184 -8.33 2.36 13.11
CA THR A 184 -8.50 3.11 11.86
C THR A 184 -8.27 2.19 10.68
N THR A 185 -9.26 2.08 9.80
CA THR A 185 -9.07 1.38 8.52
C THR A 185 -8.22 2.22 7.60
N ILE A 186 -7.23 1.64 6.94
CA ILE A 186 -6.31 2.37 6.06
C ILE A 186 -6.36 1.77 4.66
N VAL A 187 -6.59 2.62 3.66
CA VAL A 187 -6.45 2.25 2.26
C VAL A 187 -5.33 3.09 1.67
N LEU A 188 -4.27 2.45 1.24
CA LEU A 188 -3.12 3.14 0.66
C LEU A 188 -2.89 2.71 -0.78
N THR A 189 -2.38 3.63 -1.60
CA THR A 189 -1.85 3.32 -2.91
C THR A 189 -0.34 3.35 -2.88
N THR A 190 0.28 2.45 -3.61
CA THR A 190 1.73 2.47 -3.80
C THR A 190 2.13 1.76 -5.10
N HIS A 191 3.29 2.10 -5.62
CA HIS A 191 3.99 1.32 -6.64
C HIS A 191 5.24 0.62 -6.04
N ASP A 192 5.54 0.88 -4.76
CA ASP A 192 6.65 0.28 -4.01
C ASP A 192 6.16 -1.01 -3.33
N LEU A 193 6.66 -2.11 -3.83
CA LEU A 193 6.32 -3.44 -3.36
C LEU A 193 6.73 -3.68 -1.91
N ALA A 194 7.93 -3.18 -1.53
CA ALA A 194 8.44 -3.33 -0.18
C ALA A 194 7.61 -2.52 0.84
N GLU A 195 7.01 -1.41 0.41
CA GLU A 195 6.05 -0.66 1.21
C GLU A 195 4.76 -1.45 1.42
N ALA A 196 4.17 -1.98 0.34
CA ALA A 196 2.96 -2.80 0.41
C ALA A 196 3.17 -4.04 1.31
N GLU A 197 4.31 -4.72 1.16
CA GLU A 197 4.66 -5.90 1.96
C GLU A 197 4.77 -5.61 3.46
N LYS A 198 5.29 -4.42 3.81
CA LYS A 198 5.50 -4.05 5.21
C LYS A 198 4.27 -3.49 5.89
N LEU A 199 3.40 -2.82 5.15
CA LEU A 199 2.28 -2.09 5.73
C LEU A 199 0.95 -2.84 5.66
N ALA A 200 0.73 -3.63 4.61
CA ALA A 200 -0.59 -4.11 4.31
C ALA A 200 -0.88 -5.48 4.92
N ASP A 201 -2.05 -5.61 5.55
CA ASP A 201 -2.64 -6.91 5.87
C ASP A 201 -3.06 -7.63 4.59
N ARG A 202 -3.48 -6.83 3.59
CA ARG A 202 -3.94 -7.34 2.30
C ARG A 202 -3.55 -6.39 1.17
N ILE A 203 -3.03 -6.98 0.10
CA ILE A 203 -2.61 -6.29 -1.12
C ILE A 203 -3.58 -6.66 -2.24
N LEU A 204 -4.04 -5.66 -2.98
CA LEU A 204 -4.71 -5.81 -4.25
C LEU A 204 -3.78 -5.31 -5.35
N ILE A 205 -3.45 -6.16 -6.30
CA ILE A 205 -2.62 -5.79 -7.46
C ILE A 205 -3.53 -5.29 -8.58
N LEU A 206 -3.44 -4.00 -8.87
CA LEU A 206 -4.19 -3.33 -9.93
C LEU A 206 -3.29 -3.17 -11.17
N ALA A 207 -3.67 -3.80 -12.28
CA ALA A 207 -3.02 -3.64 -13.57
C ALA A 207 -4.07 -3.64 -14.68
N GLY A 208 -3.84 -2.91 -15.77
CA GLY A 208 -4.80 -2.80 -16.86
C GLY A 208 -6.22 -2.38 -16.42
N GLY A 209 -6.35 -1.61 -15.34
CA GLY A 209 -7.64 -1.19 -14.78
C GLY A 209 -8.44 -2.32 -14.09
N ARG A 210 -7.82 -3.44 -13.75
CA ARG A 210 -8.45 -4.61 -13.09
C ARG A 210 -7.63 -5.07 -11.90
N ILE A 211 -8.30 -5.68 -10.91
CA ILE A 211 -7.58 -6.42 -9.86
C ILE A 211 -7.20 -7.79 -10.44
N ILE A 212 -5.90 -7.99 -10.63
CA ILE A 212 -5.34 -9.23 -11.18
C ILE A 212 -4.97 -10.24 -10.08
N ALA A 213 -4.71 -9.77 -8.87
CA ALA A 213 -4.49 -10.63 -7.71
C ALA A 213 -4.84 -9.90 -6.41
N GLU A 214 -5.23 -10.68 -5.41
CA GLU A 214 -5.56 -10.21 -4.07
C GLU A 214 -5.13 -11.26 -3.04
N GLY A 215 -4.58 -10.82 -1.90
CA GLY A 215 -4.19 -11.68 -0.79
C GLY A 215 -3.28 -10.98 0.20
N SER A 216 -2.91 -11.67 1.30
CA SER A 216 -1.82 -11.20 2.15
C SER A 216 -0.49 -11.26 1.38
N PRO A 217 0.56 -10.51 1.82
CA PRO A 217 1.89 -10.59 1.22
C PRO A 217 2.36 -12.04 1.05
N ASP A 218 2.23 -12.84 2.10
CA ASP A 218 2.59 -14.27 2.08
C ASP A 218 1.75 -15.11 1.11
N GLN A 219 0.45 -14.84 1.00
CA GLN A 219 -0.43 -15.56 0.09
C GLN A 219 -0.08 -15.25 -1.36
N LEU A 220 0.19 -13.98 -1.68
CA LEU A 220 0.58 -13.57 -3.03
C LEU A 220 1.94 -14.16 -3.41
N ALA A 221 2.93 -14.10 -2.54
CA ALA A 221 4.23 -14.72 -2.76
C ALA A 221 4.10 -16.23 -3.08
N ARG A 222 3.31 -16.96 -2.30
CA ARG A 222 3.09 -18.41 -2.53
C ARG A 222 2.31 -18.73 -3.80
N ARG A 223 1.39 -17.86 -4.20
CA ARG A 223 0.48 -18.13 -5.34
C ARG A 223 1.20 -18.20 -6.68
N VAL A 224 2.22 -17.37 -6.87
CA VAL A 224 2.92 -17.27 -8.15
C VAL A 224 4.18 -18.11 -8.14
N ALA A 225 4.84 -18.17 -7.04
CA ALA A 225 6.10 -18.83 -6.91
C ALA A 225 6.02 -20.30 -6.53
N GLY A 226 4.87 -20.78 -6.17
CA GLY A 226 4.51 -22.21 -5.94
C GLY A 226 5.55 -23.04 -5.20
N ASP A 227 6.81 -22.84 -5.48
CA ASP A 227 7.92 -23.67 -5.10
C ASP A 227 9.11 -22.83 -4.66
N ALA A 228 9.82 -23.28 -3.65
CA ALA A 228 11.13 -22.74 -3.31
C ALA A 228 12.11 -23.08 -4.44
N GLU A 229 12.95 -22.12 -4.79
CA GLU A 229 14.03 -22.34 -5.74
C GLU A 229 15.30 -22.75 -4.97
N VAL A 230 15.84 -23.92 -5.30
CA VAL A 230 17.11 -24.42 -4.78
C VAL A 230 18.16 -24.27 -5.84
N ARG A 231 19.21 -23.52 -5.54
CA ARG A 231 20.39 -23.30 -6.37
C ARG A 231 21.59 -23.99 -5.75
N TRP A 232 22.42 -24.62 -6.55
CA TRP A 232 23.67 -25.22 -6.08
C TRP A 232 24.67 -25.34 -7.22
N THR A 233 25.94 -25.48 -6.85
CA THR A 233 27.02 -25.79 -7.78
C THR A 233 27.46 -27.24 -7.53
N ARG A 234 27.65 -28.02 -8.61
CA ARG A 234 28.20 -29.35 -8.56
C ARG A 234 29.18 -29.55 -9.72
N ASP A 235 30.37 -30.02 -9.42
CA ASP A 235 31.43 -30.29 -10.40
C ASP A 235 31.76 -29.07 -11.32
N GLY A 236 31.57 -27.84 -10.79
CA GLY A 236 31.78 -26.58 -11.51
C GLY A 236 30.59 -26.08 -12.33
N GLU A 237 29.52 -26.84 -12.41
CA GLU A 237 28.28 -26.46 -13.08
C GLU A 237 27.23 -25.96 -12.08
N ARG A 238 26.42 -24.96 -12.51
CA ARG A 238 25.34 -24.39 -11.72
C ARG A 238 24.03 -25.08 -12.05
N TYR A 239 23.28 -25.42 -11.03
CA TYR A 239 21.97 -26.06 -11.09
C TYR A 239 20.94 -25.22 -10.39
N VAL A 240 19.71 -25.24 -10.93
CA VAL A 240 18.53 -24.57 -10.33
C VAL A 240 17.37 -25.54 -10.39
N HIS A 241 16.66 -25.70 -9.28
CA HIS A 241 15.49 -26.57 -9.20
C HIS A 241 14.39 -25.92 -8.37
N ALA A 242 13.16 -25.84 -8.94
CA ALA A 242 11.99 -25.35 -8.24
C ALA A 242 11.25 -26.51 -7.55
N THR A 243 10.95 -26.38 -6.26
CA THR A 243 10.32 -27.46 -5.48
C THR A 243 9.32 -26.94 -4.45
N GLY A 244 8.19 -27.62 -4.29
CA GLY A 244 7.18 -27.35 -3.26
C GLY A 244 7.64 -27.73 -1.84
N ASP A 245 8.61 -28.63 -1.73
CA ASP A 245 9.23 -29.02 -0.47
C ASP A 245 10.76 -28.99 -0.58
N ALA A 246 11.32 -27.80 -0.33
CA ALA A 246 12.76 -27.61 -0.35
C ALA A 246 13.49 -28.51 0.64
N THR A 247 12.88 -28.81 1.78
CA THR A 247 13.51 -29.64 2.82
C THR A 247 13.66 -31.08 2.36
N ALA A 248 12.62 -31.65 1.76
CA ALA A 248 12.68 -32.99 1.20
C ALA A 248 13.68 -33.07 0.03
N PHE A 249 13.60 -32.11 -0.88
CA PHE A 249 14.51 -32.01 -2.02
C PHE A 249 15.98 -31.91 -1.58
N LEU A 250 16.29 -31.03 -0.63
CA LEU A 250 17.64 -30.87 -0.10
C LEU A 250 18.19 -32.14 0.56
N ARG A 251 17.34 -32.83 1.31
CA ARG A 251 17.72 -34.11 1.94
C ARG A 251 18.13 -35.15 0.90
N ASP A 252 17.37 -35.24 -0.18
CA ASP A 252 17.64 -36.19 -1.26
C ASP A 252 18.87 -35.78 -2.08
N LEU A 253 19.00 -34.48 -2.41
CA LEU A 253 20.15 -33.89 -3.10
C LEU A 253 21.47 -34.19 -2.34
N LEU A 254 21.47 -33.92 -1.03
CA LEU A 254 22.66 -34.13 -0.21
C LEU A 254 22.95 -35.63 0.03
N ARG A 255 21.91 -36.49 0.10
CA ARG A 255 22.09 -37.95 0.16
C ARG A 255 22.74 -38.50 -1.10
N GLU A 256 22.33 -38.01 -2.27
CA GLU A 256 22.81 -38.48 -3.57
C GLU A 256 24.20 -37.93 -3.93
N HIS A 257 24.45 -36.67 -3.65
CA HIS A 257 25.64 -35.99 -4.14
C HIS A 257 26.65 -35.57 -3.06
N GLY A 258 26.23 -35.55 -1.78
CA GLY A 258 27.11 -35.32 -0.63
C GLY A 258 27.93 -34.03 -0.76
N ASP A 259 29.25 -34.17 -0.50
CA ASP A 259 30.19 -33.04 -0.51
C ASP A 259 30.47 -32.42 -1.90
N ARG A 260 29.92 -33.01 -2.97
CA ARG A 260 30.00 -32.37 -4.32
C ARG A 260 29.04 -31.21 -4.49
N VAL A 261 28.02 -31.08 -3.63
CA VAL A 261 27.12 -29.94 -3.59
C VAL A 261 27.82 -28.77 -2.90
N ARG A 262 27.95 -27.66 -3.60
CA ARG A 262 28.56 -26.41 -3.10
C ARG A 262 27.65 -25.25 -3.37
N GLU A 263 27.89 -24.11 -2.71
CA GLU A 263 27.15 -22.86 -2.91
C GLU A 263 25.64 -23.07 -2.86
N LEU A 264 25.19 -23.90 -1.92
CA LEU A 264 23.78 -24.24 -1.78
C LEU A 264 22.99 -23.03 -1.25
N GLU A 265 22.04 -22.55 -2.03
CA GLU A 265 21.14 -21.46 -1.71
C GLU A 265 19.70 -21.93 -1.85
N VAL A 266 18.87 -21.62 -0.86
CA VAL A 266 17.42 -21.84 -0.93
C VAL A 266 16.75 -20.48 -0.96
N ARG A 267 16.21 -20.10 -2.11
CA ARG A 267 15.46 -18.88 -2.29
C ARG A 267 13.98 -19.20 -2.24
N ARG A 268 13.28 -18.59 -1.29
CA ARG A 268 11.82 -18.57 -1.37
C ARG A 268 11.46 -17.50 -2.39
N ALA A 269 10.43 -17.76 -3.16
CA ALA A 269 9.92 -16.76 -4.05
C ALA A 269 9.43 -15.53 -3.26
N SER A 270 9.75 -14.40 -3.78
CA SER A 270 9.41 -13.11 -3.21
C SER A 270 8.09 -12.60 -3.75
N LEU A 271 7.46 -11.67 -3.05
CA LEU A 271 6.31 -10.93 -3.58
C LEU A 271 6.68 -10.20 -4.88
N GLU A 272 7.96 -9.82 -5.06
CA GLU A 272 8.47 -9.18 -6.26
C GLU A 272 8.40 -10.10 -7.49
N ASP A 273 8.83 -11.35 -7.34
CA ASP A 273 8.74 -12.34 -8.41
C ASP A 273 7.26 -12.57 -8.81
N ALA A 274 6.38 -12.62 -7.80
CA ALA A 274 4.95 -12.74 -8.00
C ALA A 274 4.34 -11.55 -8.75
N TYR A 275 4.69 -10.35 -8.32
CA TYR A 275 4.19 -9.11 -8.91
C TYR A 275 4.62 -8.98 -10.38
N LEU A 276 5.91 -9.17 -10.65
CA LEU A 276 6.45 -9.08 -12.01
C LEU A 276 5.81 -10.10 -12.96
N ALA A 277 5.61 -11.33 -12.51
CA ALA A 277 4.97 -12.35 -13.30
C ALA A 277 3.50 -12.02 -13.63
N LEU A 278 2.72 -11.55 -12.64
CA LEU A 278 1.32 -11.19 -12.81
C LEU A 278 1.12 -9.96 -13.69
N VAL A 279 1.94 -8.93 -13.54
CA VAL A 279 1.86 -7.72 -14.38
C VAL A 279 2.26 -8.04 -15.82
N HIS A 280 3.31 -8.83 -16.02
CA HIS A 280 3.72 -9.26 -17.36
C HIS A 280 2.65 -10.11 -18.06
N GLU A 281 1.99 -10.99 -17.32
CA GLU A 281 0.87 -11.80 -17.86
C GLU A 281 -0.29 -10.92 -18.33
N GLU A 282 -0.63 -9.89 -17.56
CA GLU A 282 -1.70 -8.95 -17.93
C GLU A 282 -1.32 -8.09 -19.16
N GLU A 283 -0.07 -7.62 -19.25
CA GLU A 283 0.39 -6.77 -20.35
C GLU A 283 0.55 -7.55 -21.67
N THR A 284 0.95 -8.80 -21.61
CA THR A 284 1.27 -9.60 -22.81
C THR A 284 0.16 -10.57 -23.22
N GLY A 285 -0.80 -10.85 -22.33
CA GLY A 285 -1.81 -11.88 -22.50
C GLY A 285 -1.24 -13.31 -22.54
N ILE A 286 0.05 -13.47 -22.26
CA ILE A 286 0.75 -14.75 -22.27
C ILE A 286 0.81 -15.27 -20.83
N ARG A 287 0.03 -16.31 -20.50
CA ARG A 287 0.21 -17.03 -19.23
C ARG A 287 1.61 -17.61 -19.16
N THR A 288 2.45 -17.02 -18.39
CA THR A 288 3.74 -17.60 -18.01
C THR A 288 3.46 -18.81 -17.10
N GLY A 289 3.13 -19.92 -17.73
CA GLY A 289 3.15 -21.19 -17.04
C GLY A 289 4.57 -21.47 -16.56
N ARG A 290 4.75 -21.54 -15.22
CA ARG A 290 5.95 -21.95 -14.48
C ARG A 290 7.25 -21.22 -14.86
N ALA A 291 7.95 -20.79 -13.86
CA ALA A 291 9.20 -20.05 -13.81
C ALA A 291 10.41 -20.57 -14.67
N GLU A 292 10.17 -21.26 -15.76
CA GLU A 292 11.22 -21.80 -16.61
C GLU A 292 11.81 -20.79 -17.61
N ARG A 293 11.24 -19.57 -17.77
CA ARG A 293 11.64 -18.70 -18.89
C ARG A 293 12.31 -17.37 -18.52
N VAL A 294 12.25 -16.90 -17.32
CA VAL A 294 12.88 -15.60 -16.96
C VAL A 294 14.40 -15.71 -16.85
N TRP A 295 14.91 -16.90 -16.56
CA TRP A 295 16.34 -17.13 -16.29
C TRP A 295 17.20 -17.51 -17.50
N GLN A 296 16.60 -17.86 -18.64
CA GLN A 296 17.38 -18.13 -19.87
C GLN A 296 17.95 -16.84 -20.51
N GLN A 297 17.45 -15.65 -20.18
CA GLN A 297 17.95 -14.39 -20.72
C GLN A 297 19.11 -13.78 -19.91
N GLU A 298 19.25 -14.07 -18.62
CA GLU A 298 20.38 -13.59 -17.81
C GLU A 298 21.60 -14.53 -17.88
N ALA A 299 21.42 -15.79 -18.22
CA ALA A 299 22.53 -16.73 -18.38
C ALA A 299 23.31 -16.56 -19.70
N ASN A 300 22.81 -15.70 -20.62
CA ASN A 300 23.43 -15.40 -21.92
C ASN A 300 23.96 -13.96 -22.03
N ARG A 301 24.19 -13.27 -20.89
CA ARG A 301 24.91 -11.98 -20.86
C ARG A 301 26.18 -12.03 -20.06
#